data_fefe7d5e456f981bc407d9247c44ef01
#
_entry.id   fefe7d5e456f981bc407d9247c44ef01
#
_cell.length_a   1.000
_cell.length_b   1.000
_cell.length_c   1.000
_cell.angle_alpha   90.00
_cell.angle_beta   90.00
_cell.angle_gamma   90.00
#
_symmetry.space_group_name_H-M   'P 1'
#
loop_
_entity.id
_entity.type
_entity.pdbx_description
1 polymer ?
#
loop_
_entity_poly.entity_id
_entity_poly.type
_entity_poly.pdbx_seq_one_letter_code
_entity_poly.pdbx_strand_id
1 'polypeptide(L)'
;NLYSEKGPITATVAGNFRLTGDNASADIRHIVLDFGGVHFPLLEGQNIGIVPPGTDAQGRPHHVRLYSVASPRDGERPGYHNCALTVKRVTEDHEGKPAKGVCSNYLCDLKKGDKVQVIGPFGATFLMPNHAGSSLMMICTGTGSAPMRAMTERRRRRMELKEGGELMLFFGARAPDELPYFGPLMKLPKEFIDINFAFSRVPGQPKQYVQDLIRARHDAVWRQLNDADCYVYLCGLKGMEKGVDEAFRDVCRQHGGDWDALLPQLKEKSRYHVETY
;
A
#
# COMPACT_ATOMS: atom_id res chain seq x y z
N ASN A 1 -7.90 -19.28 5.97
CA ASN A 1 -7.85 -18.20 6.97
C ASN A 1 -7.83 -18.82 8.37
N LEU A 2 -6.92 -18.37 9.22
CA LEU A 2 -6.81 -18.85 10.59
C LEU A 2 -7.99 -18.38 11.46
N TYR A 3 -8.44 -17.15 11.22
CA TYR A 3 -9.51 -16.53 11.98
C TYR A 3 -10.60 -16.03 11.04
N SER A 4 -11.86 -16.30 11.40
CA SER A 4 -13.04 -15.95 10.61
C SER A 4 -14.01 -15.09 11.42
N GLU A 5 -15.09 -14.64 10.79
CA GLU A 5 -16.15 -13.88 11.47
C GLU A 5 -16.81 -14.64 12.62
N LYS A 6 -16.79 -15.98 12.57
CA LYS A 6 -17.32 -16.83 13.65
C LYS A 6 -16.36 -16.95 14.83
N GLY A 7 -15.08 -16.65 14.62
CA GLY A 7 -14.05 -16.71 15.64
C GLY A 7 -12.97 -15.67 15.41
N PRO A 8 -13.32 -14.37 15.48
CA PRO A 8 -12.32 -13.33 15.32
C PRO A 8 -11.39 -13.28 16.53
N ILE A 9 -10.21 -12.70 16.34
CA ILE A 9 -9.34 -12.38 17.47
C ILE A 9 -9.53 -10.93 17.86
N THR A 10 -9.21 -10.63 19.12
CA THR A 10 -9.23 -9.26 19.63
C THR A 10 -7.82 -8.70 19.65
N ALA A 11 -7.59 -7.64 18.88
CA ALA A 11 -6.35 -6.85 18.92
C ALA A 11 -6.55 -5.62 19.81
N THR A 12 -5.45 -5.11 20.33
CA THR A 12 -5.42 -3.85 21.11
C THR A 12 -4.71 -2.79 20.27
N VAL A 13 -5.29 -1.60 20.19
CA VAL A 13 -4.64 -0.47 19.53
C VAL A 13 -3.40 -0.06 20.30
N ALA A 14 -2.23 -0.19 19.71
CA ALA A 14 -0.95 0.25 20.26
C ALA A 14 -0.62 1.69 19.88
N GLY A 15 -1.19 2.20 18.81
CA GLY A 15 -1.02 3.58 18.35
C GLY A 15 -1.95 3.92 17.20
N ASN A 16 -2.22 5.22 17.06
CA ASN A 16 -3.01 5.78 15.95
C ASN A 16 -2.41 7.16 15.63
N PHE A 17 -1.75 7.26 14.47
CA PHE A 17 -0.98 8.44 14.09
C PHE A 17 -1.49 9.00 12.77
N ARG A 18 -1.74 10.30 12.73
CA ARG A 18 -2.11 10.98 11.49
C ARG A 18 -0.88 11.05 10.56
N LEU A 19 -1.06 10.63 9.32
CA LEU A 19 -0.02 10.62 8.28
C LEU A 19 -0.08 11.81 7.34
N THR A 20 -1.24 12.47 7.30
CA THR A 20 -1.48 13.66 6.48
C THR A 20 -1.39 14.91 7.35
N GLY A 21 -1.14 16.08 6.74
CA GLY A 21 -1.12 17.35 7.45
C GLY A 21 -2.47 17.69 8.09
N ASP A 22 -2.46 18.49 9.15
CA ASP A 22 -3.68 18.86 9.89
C ASP A 22 -4.72 19.56 9.01
N ASN A 23 -4.28 20.28 7.98
CA ASN A 23 -5.13 20.99 7.04
C ASN A 23 -5.31 20.25 5.70
N ALA A 24 -4.80 19.03 5.60
CA ALA A 24 -4.98 18.23 4.39
C ALA A 24 -6.44 17.82 4.22
N SER A 25 -6.90 17.70 2.97
CA SER A 25 -8.28 17.32 2.65
C SER A 25 -8.59 15.88 3.06
N ALA A 26 -7.58 15.02 3.13
CA ALA A 26 -7.71 13.62 3.54
C ALA A 26 -7.14 13.40 4.94
N ASP A 27 -7.87 12.69 5.78
CA ASP A 27 -7.40 12.18 7.06
C ASP A 27 -6.98 10.71 6.87
N ILE A 28 -5.67 10.47 6.81
CA ILE A 28 -5.09 9.14 6.67
C ILE A 28 -4.28 8.83 7.92
N ARG A 29 -4.51 7.65 8.49
CA ARG A 29 -3.93 7.21 9.76
C ARG A 29 -3.07 5.97 9.61
N HIS A 30 -1.99 5.94 10.38
CA HIS A 30 -1.18 4.75 10.62
C HIS A 30 -1.62 4.16 11.96
N ILE A 31 -2.23 2.99 11.91
CA ILE A 31 -2.85 2.37 13.09
C ILE A 31 -2.12 1.07 13.39
N VAL A 32 -1.56 0.97 14.60
CA VAL A 32 -0.82 -0.21 15.04
C VAL A 32 -1.72 -1.07 15.93
N LEU A 33 -1.87 -2.33 15.57
CA LEU A 33 -2.68 -3.31 16.27
C LEU A 33 -1.77 -4.38 16.89
N ASP A 34 -1.93 -4.61 18.19
CA ASP A 34 -1.18 -5.60 18.97
C ASP A 34 -2.08 -6.82 19.20
N PHE A 35 -1.62 -7.98 18.78
CA PHE A 35 -2.35 -9.25 18.93
C PHE A 35 -2.03 -9.97 20.26
N GLY A 36 -1.17 -9.38 21.10
CA GLY A 36 -0.78 -9.97 22.37
C GLY A 36 -0.05 -11.30 22.20
N GLY A 37 -0.50 -12.33 22.88
CA GLY A 37 0.06 -13.67 22.75
C GLY A 37 -0.51 -14.50 21.59
N VAL A 38 -1.43 -13.95 20.82
CA VAL A 38 -2.07 -14.68 19.71
C VAL A 38 -1.16 -14.66 18.48
N HIS A 39 -0.91 -15.84 17.91
CA HIS A 39 -0.16 -15.96 16.68
C HIS A 39 -1.02 -15.56 15.48
N PHE A 40 -0.61 -14.49 14.81
CA PHE A 40 -1.29 -13.99 13.61
C PHE A 40 -0.23 -13.74 12.52
N PRO A 41 0.15 -14.78 11.76
CA PRO A 41 1.22 -14.66 10.77
C PRO A 41 0.76 -13.84 9.57
N LEU A 42 1.53 -12.82 9.23
CA LEU A 42 1.27 -11.93 8.10
C LEU A 42 2.52 -11.83 7.22
N LEU A 43 2.29 -11.75 5.92
CA LEU A 43 3.33 -11.48 4.93
C LEU A 43 3.03 -10.13 4.25
N GLU A 44 4.07 -9.47 3.78
CA GLU A 44 3.95 -8.26 2.97
C GLU A 44 3.09 -8.55 1.73
N GLY A 45 2.10 -7.70 1.50
CA GLY A 45 1.10 -7.88 0.44
C GLY A 45 -0.18 -8.58 0.87
N GLN A 46 -0.27 -9.06 2.11
CA GLN A 46 -1.50 -9.62 2.65
C GLN A 46 -2.39 -8.57 3.29
N ASN A 47 -3.63 -8.98 3.55
CA ASN A 47 -4.68 -8.16 4.15
C ASN A 47 -5.17 -8.78 5.45
N ILE A 48 -5.70 -7.95 6.32
CA ILE A 48 -6.53 -8.37 7.45
C ILE A 48 -7.95 -7.84 7.28
N GLY A 49 -8.92 -8.51 7.89
CA GLY A 49 -10.29 -8.05 7.95
C GLY A 49 -10.58 -7.41 9.29
N ILE A 50 -11.26 -6.28 9.27
CA ILE A 50 -11.73 -5.59 10.46
C ILE A 50 -13.24 -5.79 10.56
N VAL A 51 -13.69 -6.25 11.72
CA VAL A 51 -15.11 -6.43 12.03
C VAL A 51 -15.60 -5.20 12.78
N PRO A 52 -16.29 -4.26 12.13
CA PRO A 52 -16.79 -3.08 12.84
C PRO A 52 -17.86 -3.48 13.87
N PRO A 53 -17.90 -2.83 15.03
CA PRO A 53 -18.93 -3.12 16.03
C PRO A 53 -20.29 -2.55 15.61
N GLY A 54 -21.35 -3.11 16.19
CA GLY A 54 -22.71 -2.62 16.00
C GLY A 54 -23.41 -3.15 14.76
N THR A 55 -24.56 -2.56 14.49
CA THR A 55 -25.45 -2.95 13.41
C THR A 55 -25.91 -1.77 12.60
N ASP A 56 -26.37 -2.00 11.37
CA ASP A 56 -26.99 -0.99 10.53
C ASP A 56 -28.43 -0.66 11.00
N ALA A 57 -29.10 0.25 10.27
CA ALA A 57 -30.46 0.68 10.59
C ALA A 57 -31.48 -0.48 10.54
N GLN A 58 -31.18 -1.58 9.84
CA GLN A 58 -32.02 -2.78 9.76
C GLN A 58 -31.62 -3.87 10.76
N GLY A 59 -30.72 -3.58 11.69
CA GLY A 59 -30.25 -4.54 12.70
C GLY A 59 -29.26 -5.59 12.19
N ARG A 60 -28.72 -5.43 10.98
CA ARG A 60 -27.73 -6.34 10.40
C ARG A 60 -26.32 -5.95 10.82
N PRO A 61 -25.42 -6.91 11.08
CA PRO A 61 -24.01 -6.59 11.34
C PRO A 61 -23.40 -5.78 10.19
N HIS A 62 -22.52 -4.83 10.51
CA HIS A 62 -21.76 -4.12 9.51
C HIS A 62 -20.81 -5.04 8.75
N HIS A 63 -20.58 -4.74 7.48
CA HIS A 63 -19.68 -5.52 6.64
C HIS A 63 -18.24 -5.45 7.14
N VAL A 64 -17.56 -6.60 7.12
CA VAL A 64 -16.11 -6.67 7.28
C VAL A 64 -15.44 -5.92 6.15
N ARG A 65 -14.39 -5.15 6.48
CA ARG A 65 -13.56 -4.47 5.49
C ARG A 65 -12.13 -4.99 5.55
N LEU A 66 -11.54 -5.18 4.38
CA LEU A 66 -10.17 -5.64 4.24
C LEU A 66 -9.23 -4.45 4.13
N TYR A 67 -8.09 -4.57 4.81
CA TYR A 67 -7.02 -3.58 4.76
C TYR A 67 -5.69 -4.28 4.52
N SER A 68 -4.91 -3.78 3.55
CA SER A 68 -3.55 -4.24 3.32
C SER A 68 -2.69 -3.87 4.53
N VAL A 69 -1.83 -4.80 4.96
CA VAL A 69 -0.90 -4.49 6.05
C VAL A 69 0.20 -3.55 5.58
N ALA A 70 0.58 -2.61 6.44
CA ALA A 70 1.62 -1.62 6.17
C ALA A 70 2.94 -1.96 6.86
N SER A 71 2.96 -3.04 7.64
CA SER A 71 4.13 -3.53 8.38
C SER A 71 4.68 -4.80 7.75
N PRO A 72 6.00 -5.06 7.88
CA PRO A 72 6.58 -6.31 7.42
C PRO A 72 6.18 -7.49 8.31
N ARG A 73 6.55 -8.71 7.88
CA ARG A 73 6.17 -9.99 8.52
C ARG A 73 6.61 -10.12 9.97
N ASP A 74 7.66 -9.43 10.38
CA ASP A 74 8.14 -9.40 11.76
C ASP A 74 7.43 -8.33 12.62
N GLY A 75 6.42 -7.67 12.07
CA GLY A 75 5.57 -6.69 12.74
C GLY A 75 6.05 -5.25 12.58
N GLU A 76 5.21 -4.31 12.96
CA GLU A 76 5.60 -2.89 13.07
C GLU A 76 6.69 -2.75 14.14
N ARG A 77 6.48 -3.39 15.27
CA ARG A 77 7.47 -3.56 16.32
C ARG A 77 8.01 -4.99 16.28
N PRO A 78 9.27 -5.20 15.88
CA PRO A 78 9.84 -6.53 15.80
C PRO A 78 9.84 -7.26 17.14
N GLY A 79 9.62 -8.57 17.10
CA GLY A 79 9.60 -9.41 18.31
C GLY A 79 8.26 -9.48 19.03
N TYR A 80 7.24 -8.78 18.53
CA TYR A 80 5.88 -8.81 19.07
C TYR A 80 4.89 -9.19 17.98
N HIS A 81 3.74 -9.75 18.37
CA HIS A 81 2.65 -10.08 17.45
C HIS A 81 1.82 -8.83 17.18
N ASN A 82 2.17 -8.08 16.16
CA ASN A 82 1.51 -6.83 15.82
C ASN A 82 1.58 -6.54 14.33
N CYS A 83 0.74 -5.64 13.86
CA CYS A 83 0.79 -5.13 12.51
C CYS A 83 0.38 -3.66 12.47
N ALA A 84 0.65 -3.01 11.34
CA ALA A 84 0.17 -1.66 11.07
C ALA A 84 -0.75 -1.63 9.85
N LEU A 85 -1.70 -0.70 9.88
CA LEU A 85 -2.62 -0.39 8.78
C LEU A 85 -2.46 1.06 8.36
N THR A 86 -2.76 1.32 7.09
CA THR A 86 -2.90 2.68 6.56
C THR A 86 -4.37 2.88 6.21
N VAL A 87 -5.07 3.72 6.95
CA VAL A 87 -6.53 3.88 6.83
C VAL A 87 -6.89 5.32 6.50
N LYS A 88 -7.62 5.50 5.41
CA LYS A 88 -8.21 6.80 5.04
C LYS A 88 -9.62 6.88 5.59
N ARG A 89 -9.91 7.95 6.32
CA ARG A 89 -11.28 8.26 6.76
C ARG A 89 -12.14 8.56 5.54
N VAL A 90 -13.18 7.77 5.32
CA VAL A 90 -14.12 7.99 4.21
C VAL A 90 -15.19 8.98 4.64
N THR A 91 -15.23 10.13 3.97
CA THR A 91 -16.17 11.23 4.23
C THR A 91 -17.06 11.55 3.04
N GLU A 92 -16.79 10.95 1.90
CA GLU A 92 -17.52 11.16 0.65
C GLU A 92 -17.77 9.84 -0.07
N ASP A 93 -18.86 9.76 -0.84
CA ASP A 93 -19.12 8.65 -1.75
C ASP A 93 -18.40 8.84 -3.10
N HIS A 94 -18.64 7.93 -4.04
CA HIS A 94 -18.03 7.97 -5.38
C HIS A 94 -18.41 9.20 -6.20
N GLU A 95 -19.51 9.86 -5.86
CA GLU A 95 -20.02 11.07 -6.54
C GLU A 95 -19.59 12.35 -5.82
N GLY A 96 -18.80 12.25 -4.76
CA GLY A 96 -18.35 13.39 -3.95
C GLY A 96 -19.40 13.89 -2.96
N LYS A 97 -20.49 13.16 -2.78
CA LYS A 97 -21.53 13.52 -1.80
C LYS A 97 -21.11 13.11 -0.39
N PRO A 98 -21.46 13.87 0.65
CA PRO A 98 -21.13 13.51 2.02
C PRO A 98 -21.63 12.10 2.36
N ALA A 99 -20.72 11.27 2.82
CA ALA A 99 -21.01 9.90 3.26
C ALA A 99 -19.98 9.51 4.33
N LYS A 100 -20.46 8.86 5.39
CA LYS A 100 -19.59 8.41 6.48
C LYS A 100 -19.32 6.91 6.35
N GLY A 101 -18.10 6.56 5.96
CA GLY A 101 -17.67 5.16 5.95
C GLY A 101 -17.66 4.60 7.36
N VAL A 102 -18.35 3.49 7.59
CA VAL A 102 -18.50 2.90 8.94
C VAL A 102 -17.17 2.44 9.50
N CYS A 103 -16.50 1.54 8.79
CA CYS A 103 -15.27 0.92 9.28
C CYS A 103 -14.10 1.92 9.33
N SER A 104 -13.93 2.73 8.31
CA SER A 104 -12.82 3.68 8.25
C SER A 104 -12.92 4.75 9.35
N ASN A 105 -14.11 5.28 9.61
CA ASN A 105 -14.32 6.24 10.71
C ASN A 105 -14.14 5.59 12.06
N TYR A 106 -14.64 4.37 12.24
CA TYR A 106 -14.41 3.59 13.45
C TYR A 106 -12.91 3.43 13.73
N LEU A 107 -12.14 2.98 12.74
CA LEU A 107 -10.69 2.78 12.90
C LEU A 107 -9.95 4.10 13.16
N CYS A 108 -10.28 5.15 12.42
CA CYS A 108 -9.62 6.44 12.59
C CYS A 108 -9.91 7.11 13.95
N ASP A 109 -11.03 6.78 14.58
CA ASP A 109 -11.42 7.30 15.89
C ASP A 109 -10.86 6.48 17.07
N LEU A 110 -10.23 5.34 16.81
CA LEU A 110 -9.66 4.50 17.85
C LEU A 110 -8.49 5.18 18.57
N LYS A 111 -8.40 4.92 19.86
CA LYS A 111 -7.35 5.41 20.74
C LYS A 111 -6.52 4.24 21.27
N LYS A 112 -5.29 4.52 21.68
CA LYS A 112 -4.43 3.55 22.32
C LYS A 112 -5.17 2.85 23.49
N GLY A 113 -5.15 1.53 23.47
CA GLY A 113 -5.84 0.68 24.44
C GLY A 113 -7.21 0.18 24.00
N ASP A 114 -7.81 0.77 22.96
CA ASP A 114 -9.09 0.29 22.42
C ASP A 114 -8.95 -1.10 21.80
N LYS A 115 -10.05 -1.84 21.77
CA LYS A 115 -10.09 -3.22 21.27
C LYS A 115 -10.73 -3.27 19.87
N VAL A 116 -10.19 -4.13 19.02
CA VAL A 116 -10.62 -4.31 17.64
C VAL A 116 -10.75 -5.79 17.32
N GLN A 117 -11.85 -6.19 16.69
CA GLN A 117 -12.04 -7.56 16.21
C GLN A 117 -11.41 -7.72 14.83
N VAL A 118 -10.53 -8.69 14.69
CA VAL A 118 -9.73 -8.92 13.49
C VAL A 118 -9.87 -10.35 12.99
N ILE A 119 -9.96 -10.51 11.69
CA ILE A 119 -9.99 -11.80 11.01
C ILE A 119 -8.91 -11.86 9.92
N GLY A 120 -8.62 -13.04 9.45
CA GLY A 120 -7.63 -13.29 8.40
C GLY A 120 -6.57 -14.29 8.83
N PRO A 121 -5.33 -14.19 8.30
CA PRO A 121 -4.91 -13.31 7.20
C PRO A 121 -5.51 -13.67 5.85
N PHE A 122 -5.52 -12.74 4.90
CA PHE A 122 -6.03 -12.93 3.55
C PHE A 122 -4.99 -12.55 2.50
N GLY A 123 -5.15 -13.12 1.30
CA GLY A 123 -4.40 -12.72 0.12
C GLY A 123 -3.22 -13.62 -0.23
N ALA A 124 -3.12 -13.93 -1.52
CA ALA A 124 -2.03 -14.74 -2.08
C ALA A 124 -1.48 -14.17 -3.40
N THR A 125 -2.10 -13.10 -3.91
CA THR A 125 -1.81 -12.57 -5.26
C THR A 125 -0.95 -11.32 -5.29
N PHE A 126 -0.60 -10.79 -4.12
CA PHE A 126 0.20 -9.55 -4.02
C PHE A 126 1.43 -9.74 -3.12
N LEU A 127 1.88 -10.96 -2.96
CA LEU A 127 2.98 -11.28 -2.07
C LEU A 127 4.31 -10.75 -2.60
N MET A 128 5.15 -10.27 -1.68
CA MET A 128 6.53 -9.91 -1.96
C MET A 128 7.32 -11.13 -2.42
N PRO A 129 8.24 -11.01 -3.41
CA PRO A 129 9.05 -12.16 -3.81
C PRO A 129 9.97 -12.62 -2.70
N ASN A 130 10.23 -13.93 -2.65
CA ASN A 130 11.03 -14.54 -1.58
C ASN A 130 12.54 -14.59 -1.86
N HIS A 131 12.99 -14.46 -3.12
CA HIS A 131 14.41 -14.56 -3.42
C HIS A 131 15.15 -13.24 -3.21
N ALA A 132 16.38 -13.35 -2.71
CA ALA A 132 17.17 -12.22 -2.24
C ALA A 132 17.58 -11.24 -3.35
N GLY A 133 17.68 -11.67 -4.59
CA GLY A 133 18.10 -10.81 -5.72
C GLY A 133 16.98 -10.00 -6.36
N SER A 134 15.75 -10.11 -5.85
CA SER A 134 14.60 -9.46 -6.49
C SER A 134 14.62 -7.94 -6.37
N SER A 135 14.30 -7.27 -7.49
CA SER A 135 14.06 -5.82 -7.56
C SER A 135 12.57 -5.57 -7.52
N LEU A 136 12.15 -4.44 -6.94
CA LEU A 136 10.75 -4.06 -6.83
C LEU A 136 10.50 -2.72 -7.51
N MET A 137 9.52 -2.69 -8.41
CA MET A 137 8.96 -1.45 -8.94
C MET A 137 7.58 -1.28 -8.31
N MET A 138 7.45 -0.32 -7.40
CA MET A 138 6.25 -0.08 -6.61
C MET A 138 5.56 1.19 -7.08
N ILE A 139 4.28 1.12 -7.38
CA ILE A 139 3.49 2.24 -7.91
C ILE A 139 2.22 2.35 -7.07
N CYS A 140 2.01 3.51 -6.43
CA CYS A 140 0.87 3.68 -5.54
C CYS A 140 0.36 5.11 -5.45
N THR A 141 -0.85 5.23 -4.94
CA THR A 141 -1.47 6.48 -4.51
C THR A 141 -2.21 6.24 -3.18
N GLY A 142 -2.28 7.25 -2.34
CA GLY A 142 -3.06 7.21 -1.10
C GLY A 142 -2.73 6.03 -0.20
N THR A 143 -3.77 5.31 0.22
CA THR A 143 -3.63 4.12 1.08
C THR A 143 -3.05 2.90 0.37
N GLY A 144 -2.93 2.94 -0.95
CA GLY A 144 -2.16 1.94 -1.71
C GLY A 144 -0.68 1.90 -1.32
N SER A 145 -0.22 2.90 -0.57
CA SER A 145 1.13 2.91 0.01
C SER A 145 1.35 1.85 1.10
N ALA A 146 0.29 1.29 1.68
CA ALA A 146 0.42 0.32 2.76
C ALA A 146 1.30 -0.89 2.40
N PRO A 147 0.99 -1.68 1.36
CA PRO A 147 1.84 -2.80 1.00
C PRO A 147 3.24 -2.37 0.56
N MET A 148 3.38 -1.19 -0.04
CA MET A 148 4.69 -0.65 -0.46
C MET A 148 5.55 -0.32 0.76
N ARG A 149 4.95 0.25 1.81
CA ARG A 149 5.65 0.47 3.07
C ARG A 149 6.08 -0.84 3.72
N ALA A 150 5.21 -1.84 3.73
CA ALA A 150 5.55 -3.16 4.28
C ALA A 150 6.78 -3.77 3.59
N MET A 151 6.81 -3.75 2.26
CA MET A 151 7.92 -4.26 1.47
C MET A 151 9.20 -3.44 1.66
N THR A 152 9.09 -2.11 1.68
CA THR A 152 10.21 -1.20 1.90
C THR A 152 10.81 -1.40 3.28
N GLU A 153 9.99 -1.51 4.33
CA GLU A 153 10.46 -1.76 5.70
C GLU A 153 11.12 -3.13 5.83
N ARG A 154 10.59 -4.15 5.18
CA ARG A 154 11.22 -5.48 5.13
C ARG A 154 12.65 -5.37 4.60
N ARG A 155 12.84 -4.68 3.46
CA ARG A 155 14.14 -4.48 2.84
C ARG A 155 15.05 -3.59 3.68
N ARG A 156 14.52 -2.53 4.29
CA ARG A 156 15.29 -1.63 5.14
C ARG A 156 15.88 -2.35 6.36
N ARG A 157 15.09 -3.17 7.03
CA ARG A 157 15.51 -3.94 8.20
C ARG A 157 16.56 -5.00 7.87
N ARG A 158 16.66 -5.40 6.61
CA ARG A 158 17.61 -6.40 6.12
C ARG A 158 18.71 -5.82 5.26
N MET A 159 18.85 -4.50 5.26
CA MET A 159 19.83 -3.79 4.42
C MET A 159 21.28 -4.23 4.69
N GLU A 160 21.61 -4.46 5.95
CA GLU A 160 22.95 -4.93 6.35
C GLU A 160 23.29 -6.32 5.80
N LEU A 161 22.29 -7.13 5.52
CA LEU A 161 22.47 -8.46 4.92
C LEU A 161 22.66 -8.38 3.40
N LYS A 162 22.61 -7.17 2.83
CA LYS A 162 22.69 -6.92 1.38
C LYS A 162 21.68 -7.74 0.59
N GLU A 163 20.51 -7.96 1.16
CA GLU A 163 19.41 -8.64 0.49
C GLU A 163 18.68 -7.69 -0.45
N GLY A 164 18.24 -8.25 -1.57
CA GLY A 164 17.42 -7.55 -2.54
C GLY A 164 18.19 -6.87 -3.65
N GLY A 165 17.46 -6.59 -4.71
CA GLY A 165 17.90 -5.76 -5.83
C GLY A 165 17.49 -4.31 -5.61
N GLU A 166 17.26 -3.61 -6.70
CA GLU A 166 16.86 -2.21 -6.69
C GLU A 166 15.41 -2.04 -6.20
N LEU A 167 15.16 -0.97 -5.46
CA LEU A 167 13.81 -0.52 -5.11
C LEU A 167 13.51 0.77 -5.85
N MET A 168 12.42 0.79 -6.61
CA MET A 168 11.93 1.95 -7.32
C MET A 168 10.49 2.21 -6.92
N LEU A 169 10.19 3.42 -6.44
CA LEU A 169 8.86 3.81 -5.99
C LEU A 169 8.35 5.00 -6.79
N PHE A 170 7.15 4.86 -7.33
CA PHE A 170 6.35 5.96 -7.89
C PHE A 170 5.14 6.17 -6.99
N PHE A 171 5.05 7.34 -6.37
CA PHE A 171 4.01 7.62 -5.39
C PHE A 171 3.34 8.95 -5.69
N GLY A 172 2.03 8.90 -5.94
CA GLY A 172 1.23 10.07 -6.29
C GLY A 172 0.34 10.55 -5.16
N ALA A 173 0.24 11.86 -5.01
CA ALA A 173 -0.67 12.55 -4.10
C ALA A 173 -1.01 13.93 -4.64
N ARG A 174 -1.97 14.62 -4.00
CA ARG A 174 -2.29 16.01 -4.39
C ARG A 174 -1.15 16.97 -4.04
N ALA A 175 -0.61 16.85 -2.83
CA ALA A 175 0.47 17.69 -2.32
C ALA A 175 1.31 16.90 -1.29
N PRO A 176 2.49 17.38 -0.90
CA PRO A 176 3.33 16.68 0.08
C PRO A 176 2.64 16.38 1.41
N ASP A 177 1.81 17.29 1.93
CA ASP A 177 1.08 17.10 3.19
C ASP A 177 -0.09 16.11 3.08
N GLU A 178 -0.44 15.69 1.87
CA GLU A 178 -1.44 14.66 1.60
C GLU A 178 -0.82 13.28 1.31
N LEU A 179 0.49 13.17 1.30
CA LEU A 179 1.19 11.94 0.96
C LEU A 179 1.58 11.18 2.24
N PRO A 180 0.97 9.99 2.48
CA PRO A 180 1.32 9.17 3.63
C PRO A 180 2.80 8.79 3.64
N TYR A 181 3.42 8.84 4.81
CA TYR A 181 4.81 8.46 5.02
C TYR A 181 5.85 9.37 4.33
N PHE A 182 5.46 10.58 3.92
CA PHE A 182 6.34 11.50 3.19
C PHE A 182 7.65 11.79 3.94
N GLY A 183 7.56 12.17 5.22
CA GLY A 183 8.74 12.47 6.03
C GLY A 183 9.71 11.29 6.15
N PRO A 184 9.25 10.10 6.60
CA PRO A 184 10.10 8.91 6.65
C PRO A 184 10.71 8.52 5.31
N LEU A 185 9.94 8.60 4.20
CA LEU A 185 10.44 8.28 2.86
C LEU A 185 11.55 9.23 2.43
N MET A 186 11.43 10.52 2.73
CA MET A 186 12.44 11.54 2.39
C MET A 186 13.77 11.33 3.13
N LYS A 187 13.75 10.60 4.25
CA LYS A 187 14.95 10.30 5.04
C LYS A 187 15.68 9.03 4.59
N LEU A 188 15.08 8.24 3.71
CA LEU A 188 15.72 7.02 3.21
C LEU A 188 16.89 7.36 2.29
N PRO A 189 17.99 6.59 2.35
CA PRO A 189 19.14 6.79 1.45
C PRO A 189 18.74 6.60 -0.02
N LYS A 190 19.25 7.46 -0.90
CA LYS A 190 18.97 7.36 -2.34
C LYS A 190 19.54 6.09 -2.97
N GLU A 191 20.58 5.54 -2.38
CA GLU A 191 21.18 4.28 -2.82
C GLU A 191 20.30 3.08 -2.46
N PHE A 192 19.46 3.24 -1.42
CA PHE A 192 18.56 2.19 -0.97
C PHE A 192 17.27 2.14 -1.80
N ILE A 193 16.70 3.30 -2.10
CA ILE A 193 15.43 3.39 -2.82
C ILE A 193 15.40 4.62 -3.73
N ASP A 194 14.97 4.41 -4.97
CA ASP A 194 14.76 5.46 -5.97
C ASP A 194 13.29 5.90 -5.90
N ILE A 195 13.03 7.06 -5.28
CA ILE A 195 11.68 7.56 -5.03
C ILE A 195 11.32 8.65 -6.01
N ASN A 196 10.15 8.53 -6.62
CA ASN A 196 9.57 9.48 -7.57
C ASN A 196 8.21 9.92 -7.07
N PHE A 197 8.12 11.14 -6.52
CA PHE A 197 6.86 11.71 -6.06
C PHE A 197 6.17 12.50 -7.16
N ALA A 198 4.89 12.22 -7.39
CA ALA A 198 4.05 12.96 -8.32
C ALA A 198 2.99 13.76 -7.54
N PHE A 199 2.98 15.07 -7.73
CA PHE A 199 2.02 15.96 -7.07
C PHE A 199 1.11 16.63 -8.10
N SER A 200 -0.21 16.55 -7.90
CA SER A 200 -1.18 17.04 -8.86
C SER A 200 -1.77 18.41 -8.52
N ARG A 201 -1.58 18.92 -7.30
CA ARG A 201 -2.18 20.18 -6.82
C ARG A 201 -1.23 21.04 -5.99
N VAL A 202 -0.01 21.24 -6.47
CA VAL A 202 0.93 22.21 -5.87
C VAL A 202 0.81 23.52 -6.62
N PRO A 203 0.49 24.65 -5.94
CA PRO A 203 0.36 25.95 -6.60
C PRO A 203 1.63 26.33 -7.38
N GLY A 204 1.46 26.80 -8.61
CA GLY A 204 2.55 27.24 -9.46
C GLY A 204 3.33 26.11 -10.13
N GLN A 205 2.94 24.85 -9.94
CA GLN A 205 3.58 23.70 -10.58
C GLN A 205 2.60 22.96 -11.51
N PRO A 206 3.09 22.40 -12.64
CA PRO A 206 2.25 21.57 -13.50
C PRO A 206 1.74 20.35 -12.72
N LYS A 207 0.55 19.89 -13.06
CA LYS A 207 0.01 18.65 -12.50
C LYS A 207 0.86 17.47 -12.93
N GLN A 208 1.28 16.65 -11.98
CA GLN A 208 1.99 15.41 -12.24
C GLN A 208 1.25 14.25 -11.61
N TYR A 209 1.19 13.15 -12.34
CA TYR A 209 0.67 11.87 -11.90
C TYR A 209 1.76 10.81 -12.02
N VAL A 210 1.58 9.66 -11.39
CA VAL A 210 2.59 8.58 -11.43
C VAL A 210 2.91 8.15 -12.86
N GLN A 211 1.92 8.11 -13.74
CA GLN A 211 2.13 7.76 -15.17
C GLN A 211 3.05 8.75 -15.89
N ASP A 212 3.02 10.02 -15.53
CA ASP A 212 3.90 11.04 -16.11
C ASP A 212 5.35 10.79 -15.73
N LEU A 213 5.60 10.42 -14.48
CA LEU A 213 6.94 10.09 -13.98
C LEU A 213 7.46 8.77 -14.55
N ILE A 214 6.59 7.79 -14.76
CA ILE A 214 6.95 6.54 -15.44
C ILE A 214 7.46 6.84 -16.85
N ARG A 215 6.77 7.71 -17.59
CA ARG A 215 7.20 8.15 -18.93
C ARG A 215 8.52 8.92 -18.87
N ALA A 216 8.67 9.82 -17.91
CA ALA A 216 9.90 10.58 -17.73
C ALA A 216 11.11 9.69 -17.42
N ARG A 217 10.88 8.61 -16.68
CA ARG A 217 11.91 7.63 -16.29
C ARG A 217 11.94 6.40 -17.21
N HIS A 218 11.56 6.56 -18.46
CA HIS A 218 11.36 5.46 -19.41
C HIS A 218 12.59 4.53 -19.55
N ASP A 219 13.81 5.04 -19.52
CA ASP A 219 15.00 4.19 -19.62
C ASP A 219 15.12 3.22 -18.43
N ALA A 220 14.98 3.73 -17.21
CA ALA A 220 15.04 2.92 -16.01
C ALA A 220 13.86 1.94 -15.92
N VAL A 221 12.66 2.40 -16.28
CA VAL A 221 11.45 1.58 -16.29
C VAL A 221 11.57 0.45 -17.31
N TRP A 222 12.01 0.75 -18.53
CA TRP A 222 12.22 -0.26 -19.58
C TRP A 222 13.22 -1.32 -19.14
N ARG A 223 14.35 -0.92 -18.55
CA ARG A 223 15.35 -1.82 -18.02
C ARG A 223 14.74 -2.76 -16.96
N GLN A 224 13.97 -2.22 -16.02
CA GLN A 224 13.35 -3.00 -14.95
C GLN A 224 12.26 -3.95 -15.48
N LEU A 225 11.46 -3.54 -16.45
CA LEU A 225 10.43 -4.40 -17.04
C LEU A 225 11.05 -5.62 -17.75
N ASN A 226 12.28 -5.50 -18.25
CA ASN A 226 13.00 -6.56 -18.94
C ASN A 226 13.98 -7.33 -18.04
N ASP A 227 14.08 -6.96 -16.75
CA ASP A 227 14.87 -7.70 -15.78
C ASP A 227 14.01 -8.84 -15.19
N ALA A 228 14.44 -10.08 -15.40
CA ALA A 228 13.74 -11.28 -14.95
C ALA A 228 13.54 -11.30 -13.41
N ASP A 229 14.38 -10.59 -12.67
CA ASP A 229 14.31 -10.50 -11.21
C ASP A 229 13.55 -9.26 -10.70
N CYS A 230 12.96 -8.48 -11.59
CA CYS A 230 12.14 -7.33 -11.21
C CYS A 230 10.65 -7.68 -11.15
N TYR A 231 10.00 -7.28 -10.07
CA TYR A 231 8.58 -7.50 -9.79
C TYR A 231 7.88 -6.16 -9.65
N VAL A 232 6.76 -6.02 -10.35
CA VAL A 232 5.97 -4.78 -10.39
C VAL A 232 4.74 -4.94 -9.50
N TYR A 233 4.53 -3.95 -8.63
CA TYR A 233 3.40 -3.89 -7.70
C TYR A 233 2.66 -2.56 -7.88
N LEU A 234 1.38 -2.64 -8.17
CA LEU A 234 0.51 -1.49 -8.39
C LEU A 234 -0.66 -1.54 -7.40
N CYS A 235 -0.79 -0.53 -6.56
CA CYS A 235 -1.87 -0.46 -5.57
C CYS A 235 -2.40 0.97 -5.44
N GLY A 236 -3.71 1.11 -5.46
CA GLY A 236 -4.37 2.41 -5.34
C GLY A 236 -5.72 2.44 -6.04
N LEU A 237 -6.13 3.62 -6.50
CA LEU A 237 -7.42 3.82 -7.17
C LEU A 237 -7.42 3.18 -8.57
N LYS A 238 -8.57 2.61 -8.97
CA LYS A 238 -8.74 1.99 -10.30
C LYS A 238 -8.37 2.90 -11.46
N GLY A 239 -8.67 4.19 -11.35
CA GLY A 239 -8.32 5.16 -12.39
C GLY A 239 -6.82 5.26 -12.66
N MET A 240 -6.00 5.04 -11.64
CA MET A 240 -4.54 5.01 -11.78
C MET A 240 -4.07 3.82 -12.64
N GLU A 241 -4.71 2.67 -12.50
CA GLU A 241 -4.34 1.45 -13.23
C GLU A 241 -4.32 1.68 -14.74
N LYS A 242 -5.35 2.32 -15.27
CA LYS A 242 -5.42 2.64 -16.71
C LYS A 242 -4.30 3.57 -17.15
N GLY A 243 -4.03 4.62 -16.37
CA GLY A 243 -2.96 5.57 -16.69
C GLY A 243 -1.58 4.92 -16.66
N VAL A 244 -1.34 4.05 -15.70
CA VAL A 244 -0.08 3.29 -15.60
C VAL A 244 0.06 2.31 -16.77
N ASP A 245 -1.00 1.61 -17.14
CA ASP A 245 -1.01 0.71 -18.31
C ASP A 245 -0.65 1.45 -19.58
N GLU A 246 -1.24 2.62 -19.81
CA GLU A 246 -0.93 3.47 -20.95
C GLU A 246 0.53 3.98 -20.92
N ALA A 247 1.04 4.33 -19.75
CA ALA A 247 2.43 4.77 -19.59
C ALA A 247 3.42 3.65 -19.90
N PHE A 248 3.16 2.43 -19.45
CA PHE A 248 4.00 1.28 -19.80
C PHE A 248 3.96 0.98 -21.30
N ARG A 249 2.81 1.14 -21.94
CA ARG A 249 2.68 0.99 -23.40
C ARG A 249 3.56 2.01 -24.12
N ASP A 250 3.54 3.27 -23.67
CA ASP A 250 4.36 4.33 -24.25
C ASP A 250 5.86 4.07 -24.05
N VAL A 251 6.25 3.61 -22.86
CA VAL A 251 7.65 3.24 -22.55
C VAL A 251 8.10 2.11 -23.49
N CYS A 252 7.32 1.05 -23.63
CA CYS A 252 7.65 -0.07 -24.51
C CYS A 252 7.79 0.40 -25.97
N ARG A 253 6.84 1.20 -26.44
CA ARG A 253 6.86 1.73 -27.81
C ARG A 253 8.12 2.57 -28.07
N GLN A 254 8.51 3.39 -27.12
CA GLN A 254 9.71 4.24 -27.23
C GLN A 254 11.00 3.41 -27.36
N HIS A 255 11.03 2.22 -26.77
CA HIS A 255 12.18 1.32 -26.81
C HIS A 255 12.03 0.17 -27.82
N GLY A 256 11.06 0.27 -28.75
CA GLY A 256 10.85 -0.73 -29.78
C GLY A 256 10.17 -2.02 -29.32
N GLY A 257 9.58 -2.02 -28.12
CA GLY A 257 8.87 -3.14 -27.56
C GLY A 257 7.35 -3.04 -27.73
N ASP A 258 6.65 -4.08 -27.25
CA ASP A 258 5.20 -4.18 -27.28
C ASP A 258 4.65 -4.58 -25.91
N TRP A 259 3.94 -3.66 -25.27
CA TRP A 259 3.36 -3.89 -23.94
C TRP A 259 2.32 -5.03 -23.94
N ASP A 260 1.53 -5.12 -25.02
CA ASP A 260 0.50 -6.16 -25.13
C ASP A 260 1.11 -7.58 -25.25
N ALA A 261 2.35 -7.69 -25.70
CA ALA A 261 3.12 -8.93 -25.67
C ALA A 261 3.86 -9.14 -24.35
N LEU A 262 4.40 -8.08 -23.76
CA LEU A 262 5.20 -8.15 -22.51
C LEU A 262 4.34 -8.42 -21.28
N LEU A 263 3.20 -7.75 -21.15
CA LEU A 263 2.33 -7.87 -19.96
C LEU A 263 1.91 -9.32 -19.66
N PRO A 264 1.42 -10.11 -20.64
CA PRO A 264 1.09 -11.52 -20.36
C PRO A 264 2.29 -12.33 -19.87
N GLN A 265 3.49 -12.06 -20.37
CA GLN A 265 4.73 -12.72 -19.92
C GLN A 265 5.05 -12.37 -18.46
N LEU A 266 4.89 -11.10 -18.08
CA LEU A 266 5.09 -10.67 -16.70
C LEU A 266 4.10 -11.36 -15.76
N LYS A 267 2.82 -11.44 -16.16
CA LYS A 267 1.77 -12.11 -15.38
C LYS A 267 2.04 -13.60 -15.24
N GLU A 268 2.43 -14.28 -16.31
CA GLU A 268 2.76 -15.70 -16.29
C GLU A 268 3.91 -16.02 -15.31
N LYS A 269 4.89 -15.15 -15.22
CA LYS A 269 6.04 -15.28 -14.33
C LYS A 269 5.78 -14.70 -12.94
N SER A 270 4.56 -14.30 -12.62
CA SER A 270 4.19 -13.64 -11.35
C SER A 270 5.03 -12.41 -11.05
N ARG A 271 5.32 -11.62 -12.09
CA ARG A 271 6.11 -10.38 -11.99
C ARG A 271 5.28 -9.11 -12.08
N TYR A 272 3.95 -9.22 -12.22
CA TYR A 272 3.05 -8.07 -12.31
C TYR A 272 1.85 -8.28 -11.40
N HIS A 273 1.74 -7.45 -10.38
CA HIS A 273 0.73 -7.56 -9.33
C HIS A 273 -0.06 -6.27 -9.23
N VAL A 274 -1.38 -6.37 -9.30
CA VAL A 274 -2.29 -5.22 -9.24
C VAL A 274 -3.35 -5.46 -8.16
N GLU A 275 -3.52 -4.48 -7.29
CA GLU A 275 -4.57 -4.45 -6.28
C GLU A 275 -5.13 -3.03 -6.25
N THR A 276 -6.25 -2.81 -6.96
CA THR A 276 -6.90 -1.49 -7.07
C THR A 276 -8.33 -1.54 -6.54
N TYR A 277 -8.80 -0.40 -6.04
CA TYR A 277 -10.11 -0.27 -5.40
C TYR A 277 -10.88 0.98 -5.83
#